data_f2bae0f7cb51e283df035c27c8abadbc
#
_entry.id   f2bae0f7cb51e283df035c27c8abadbc
#
_cell.length_a   1.000
_cell.length_b   1.000
_cell.length_c   1.000
_cell.angle_alpha   90.00
_cell.angle_beta   90.00
_cell.angle_gamma   90.00
#
_symmetry.space_group_name_H-M   'P 1'
#
loop_
_entity.id
_entity.type
_entity.pdbx_description
1 polymer ?
#
loop_
_entity_poly.entity_id
_entity_poly.type
_entity_poly.pdbx_seq_one_letter_code
_entity_poly.pdbx_strand_id
1 'polypeptide(L)'
;MASSVIHICIANEINKTINRDSKKLLIGTIAPDISKLLGETKFYSHFLDNVNNNIPNIKKFLDKYGNYLNDDFVLGYYIHLYTDYLLTI
;
A
#
# COMPACT_ATOMS: atom_id res chain seq x y z
N MET A 1 -6.59 5.79 9.76
CA MET A 1 -6.30 4.98 8.57
C MET A 1 -7.45 5.06 7.57
N ALA A 2 -7.09 5.08 6.31
CA ALA A 2 -8.10 5.08 5.27
C ALA A 2 -8.72 3.69 5.09
N SER A 3 -9.98 3.64 4.69
CA SER A 3 -10.66 2.39 4.39
C SER A 3 -10.15 1.81 3.06
N SER A 4 -10.40 0.52 2.84
CA SER A 4 -10.06 -0.14 1.58
C SER A 4 -10.72 0.55 0.38
N VAL A 5 -11.93 1.05 0.55
CA VAL A 5 -12.65 1.78 -0.51
C VAL A 5 -11.87 3.03 -0.93
N ILE A 6 -11.37 3.80 0.03
CA ILE A 6 -10.58 5.00 -0.26
C ILE A 6 -9.29 4.62 -0.99
N HIS A 7 -8.60 3.57 -0.56
CA HIS A 7 -7.38 3.11 -1.21
C HIS A 7 -7.65 2.70 -2.67
N ILE A 8 -8.74 1.98 -2.92
CA ILE A 8 -9.13 1.56 -4.26
C ILE A 8 -9.44 2.77 -5.13
N CYS A 9 -10.18 3.73 -4.62
CA CYS A 9 -10.53 4.93 -5.37
C CYS A 9 -9.29 5.74 -5.75
N ILE A 10 -8.35 5.91 -4.83
CA ILE A 10 -7.12 6.63 -5.10
C ILE A 10 -6.27 5.87 -6.13
N ALA A 11 -6.15 4.55 -5.99
CA ALA A 11 -5.38 3.76 -6.94
C ALA A 11 -5.98 3.84 -8.36
N ASN A 12 -7.31 3.79 -8.48
CA ASN A 12 -7.97 3.95 -9.77
C ASN A 12 -7.69 5.32 -10.39
N GLU A 13 -7.73 6.37 -9.60
CA GLU A 13 -7.45 7.72 -10.07
C GLU A 13 -6.01 7.85 -10.56
N ILE A 14 -5.07 7.33 -9.80
CA ILE A 14 -3.66 7.32 -10.19
C ILE A 14 -3.48 6.52 -11.48
N ASN A 15 -4.14 5.37 -11.59
CA ASN A 15 -3.98 4.49 -12.74
C ASN A 15 -4.49 5.10 -14.05
N LYS A 16 -5.37 6.07 -14.01
CA LYS A 16 -5.77 6.80 -15.20
C LYS A 16 -4.58 7.50 -15.87
N THR A 17 -3.59 7.88 -15.08
CA THR A 17 -2.38 8.53 -15.59
C THR A 17 -1.29 7.54 -15.95
N ILE A 18 -1.06 6.52 -15.10
CA ILE A 18 0.05 5.59 -15.27
C ILE A 18 -0.27 4.37 -16.13
N ASN A 19 -1.56 4.06 -16.29
CA ASN A 19 -2.06 3.03 -17.19
C ASN A 19 -1.42 1.66 -16.99
N ARG A 20 -1.42 1.19 -15.74
CA ARG A 20 -0.92 -0.14 -15.37
C ARG A 20 -2.06 -1.16 -15.39
N ASP A 21 -1.75 -2.45 -15.23
CA ASP A 21 -2.77 -3.49 -15.15
C ASP A 21 -3.67 -3.25 -13.94
N SER A 22 -4.95 -2.95 -14.19
CA SER A 22 -5.89 -2.56 -13.15
C SER A 22 -6.09 -3.64 -12.09
N LYS A 23 -6.20 -4.90 -12.51
CA LYS A 23 -6.44 -6.01 -11.57
C LYS A 23 -5.26 -6.20 -10.65
N LYS A 24 -4.05 -6.27 -11.19
CA LYS A 24 -2.84 -6.45 -10.40
C LYS A 24 -2.60 -5.28 -9.47
N LEU A 25 -2.81 -4.07 -9.97
CA LEU A 25 -2.64 -2.86 -9.18
C LEU A 25 -3.61 -2.85 -7.99
N LEU A 26 -4.88 -3.16 -8.23
CA LEU A 26 -5.89 -3.16 -7.18
C LEU A 26 -5.66 -4.27 -6.16
N ILE A 27 -5.25 -5.46 -6.61
CA ILE A 27 -4.90 -6.54 -5.69
C ILE A 27 -3.75 -6.11 -4.78
N GLY A 28 -2.72 -5.49 -5.35
CA GLY A 28 -1.62 -4.95 -4.55
C GLY A 28 -2.07 -3.88 -3.57
N THR A 29 -2.98 -3.02 -4.00
CA THR A 29 -3.48 -1.93 -3.18
C THR A 29 -4.24 -2.43 -1.95
N ILE A 30 -4.94 -3.55 -2.04
CA ILE A 30 -5.67 -4.10 -0.89
C ILE A 30 -4.87 -5.14 -0.10
N ALA A 31 -3.73 -5.59 -0.64
CA ALA A 31 -2.94 -6.66 -0.02
C ALA A 31 -2.54 -6.38 1.44
N PRO A 32 -2.13 -5.17 1.84
CA PRO A 32 -1.80 -4.92 3.24
C PRO A 32 -2.96 -5.21 4.19
N ASP A 33 -4.19 -4.89 3.79
CA ASP A 33 -5.37 -5.13 4.62
C ASP A 33 -5.77 -6.61 4.59
N ILE A 34 -5.60 -7.29 3.47
CA ILE A 34 -5.87 -8.72 3.36
C ILE A 34 -4.90 -9.53 4.23
N SER A 35 -3.61 -9.18 4.21
CA SER A 35 -2.62 -9.83 5.07
C SER A 35 -3.01 -9.73 6.55
N LYS A 36 -3.54 -8.58 6.95
CA LYS A 36 -4.03 -8.36 8.31
C LYS A 36 -5.19 -9.31 8.64
N LEU A 37 -6.12 -9.49 7.70
CA LEU A 37 -7.25 -10.40 7.89
C LEU A 37 -6.80 -11.86 8.00
N LEU A 38 -5.69 -12.22 7.37
CA LEU A 38 -5.13 -13.55 7.40
C LEU A 38 -4.25 -13.80 8.63
N GLY A 39 -4.22 -12.87 9.56
CA GLY A 39 -3.52 -13.03 10.83
C GLY A 39 -2.16 -12.33 10.94
N GLU A 40 -1.68 -11.72 9.86
CA GLU A 40 -0.46 -10.94 9.93
C GLU A 40 -0.71 -9.63 10.66
N THR A 41 0.24 -9.19 11.49
CA THR A 41 0.06 -7.96 12.24
C THR A 41 0.15 -6.76 11.31
N LYS A 42 -0.57 -5.71 11.67
CA LYS A 42 -0.51 -4.44 10.96
C LYS A 42 0.92 -3.87 10.94
N PHE A 43 1.69 -4.12 11.99
CA PHE A 43 3.08 -3.70 12.08
C PHE A 43 3.89 -4.15 10.84
N TYR A 44 3.76 -5.43 10.46
CA TYR A 44 4.47 -5.96 9.29
C TYR A 44 3.83 -5.59 7.97
N SER A 45 2.50 -5.78 7.85
CA SER A 45 1.82 -5.57 6.58
C SER A 45 1.83 -4.12 6.14
N HIS A 46 1.84 -3.17 7.07
CA HIS A 46 1.82 -1.74 6.79
C HIS A 46 3.17 -1.06 7.01
N PHE A 47 4.24 -1.83 7.26
CA PHE A 47 5.60 -1.29 7.40
C PHE A 47 5.71 -0.20 8.46
N LEU A 48 5.09 -0.43 9.61
CA LEU A 48 5.16 0.50 10.74
C LEU A 48 6.48 0.35 11.49
N ASP A 49 6.96 1.43 12.10
CA ASP A 49 8.18 1.38 12.91
C ASP A 49 7.95 0.68 14.25
N ASN A 50 6.73 0.80 14.80
CA ASN A 50 6.35 0.09 16.01
C ASN A 50 4.83 -0.06 16.06
N VAL A 51 4.33 -0.88 16.99
CA VAL A 51 2.91 -1.24 17.07
C VAL A 51 2.01 -0.07 17.44
N ASN A 52 2.55 1.00 17.98
CA ASN A 52 1.78 2.17 18.40
C ASN A 52 1.78 3.28 17.34
N ASN A 53 2.52 3.09 16.25
CA ASN A 53 2.64 4.07 15.19
C ASN A 53 1.77 3.63 14.00
N ASN A 54 0.91 4.53 13.53
CA ASN A 54 0.04 4.27 12.38
C ASN A 54 0.57 4.84 11.08
N ILE A 55 1.75 5.46 11.08
CA ILE A 55 2.34 6.07 9.90
C ILE A 55 3.31 5.08 9.26
N PRO A 56 3.05 4.61 8.02
CA PRO A 56 3.96 3.68 7.35
C PRO A 56 5.33 4.31 7.12
N ASN A 57 6.38 3.51 7.30
CA ASN A 57 7.73 3.92 6.96
C ASN A 57 7.98 3.62 5.49
N ILE A 58 7.79 4.62 4.65
CA ILE A 58 7.91 4.49 3.20
C ILE A 58 9.32 4.09 2.78
N LYS A 59 10.33 4.67 3.44
CA LYS A 59 11.73 4.35 3.15
C LYS A 59 12.01 2.87 3.40
N LYS A 60 11.47 2.31 4.48
CA LYS A 60 11.64 0.90 4.82
C LYS A 60 11.07 0.00 3.72
N PHE A 61 9.89 0.34 3.20
CA PHE A 61 9.30 -0.38 2.08
C PHE A 61 10.16 -0.26 0.82
N LEU A 62 10.61 0.94 0.48
CA LEU A 62 11.41 1.17 -0.71
C LEU A 62 12.78 0.50 -0.63
N ASP A 63 13.39 0.45 0.55
CA ASP A 63 14.65 -0.27 0.74
C ASP A 63 14.51 -1.76 0.40
N LYS A 64 13.35 -2.33 0.70
CA LYS A 64 13.10 -3.75 0.48
C LYS A 64 12.57 -4.05 -0.93
N TYR A 65 11.64 -3.23 -1.42
CA TYR A 65 10.89 -3.52 -2.66
C TYR A 65 11.00 -2.43 -3.72
N GLY A 66 11.78 -1.37 -3.51
CA GLY A 66 11.85 -0.26 -4.46
C GLY A 66 12.29 -0.67 -5.86
N ASN A 67 13.11 -1.72 -5.97
CA ASN A 67 13.57 -2.21 -7.27
C ASN A 67 12.48 -3.00 -8.02
N TYR A 68 11.35 -3.26 -7.39
CA TYR A 68 10.26 -4.06 -7.95
C TYR A 68 9.02 -3.25 -8.28
N LEU A 69 9.11 -1.93 -8.33
CA LEU A 69 7.96 -1.06 -8.64
C LEU A 69 7.46 -1.21 -10.08
N ASN A 70 8.22 -1.91 -10.94
CA ASN A 70 7.76 -2.30 -12.26
C ASN A 70 6.64 -3.36 -12.20
N ASP A 71 6.57 -4.10 -11.12
CA ASP A 71 5.50 -5.05 -10.87
C ASP A 71 4.27 -4.30 -10.40
N ASP A 72 3.14 -4.52 -11.06
CA ASP A 72 1.92 -3.77 -10.78
C ASP A 72 1.35 -4.06 -9.39
N PHE A 73 1.55 -5.29 -8.89
CA PHE A 73 1.16 -5.64 -7.52
C PHE A 73 2.00 -4.85 -6.50
N VAL A 74 3.31 -4.81 -6.69
CA VAL A 74 4.22 -4.09 -5.78
C VAL A 74 3.90 -2.60 -5.81
N LEU A 75 3.63 -2.05 -6.98
CA LEU A 75 3.24 -0.64 -7.10
C LEU A 75 1.94 -0.36 -6.37
N GLY A 76 0.95 -1.26 -6.46
CA GLY A 76 -0.31 -1.13 -5.73
C GLY A 76 -0.08 -1.14 -4.22
N TYR A 77 0.78 -2.01 -3.73
CA TYR A 77 1.15 -2.06 -2.32
C TYR A 77 1.78 -0.73 -1.87
N TYR A 78 2.67 -0.20 -2.68
CA TYR A 78 3.27 1.11 -2.41
C TYR A 78 2.22 2.22 -2.36
N ILE A 79 1.26 2.22 -3.29
CA ILE A 79 0.18 3.21 -3.32
C ILE A 79 -0.62 3.15 -2.01
N HIS A 80 -0.91 1.96 -1.50
CA HIS A 80 -1.62 1.80 -0.22
C HIS A 80 -0.85 2.48 0.91
N LEU A 81 0.43 2.15 1.03
CA LEU A 81 1.26 2.68 2.12
C LEU A 81 1.42 4.20 2.01
N TYR A 82 1.65 4.70 0.80
CA TYR A 82 1.81 6.13 0.58
C TYR A 82 0.52 6.89 0.88
N THR A 83 -0.64 6.32 0.53
CA THR A 83 -1.93 6.90 0.86
C THR A 83 -2.10 7.02 2.37
N ASP A 84 -1.79 5.95 3.11
CA ASP A 84 -1.86 6.00 4.57
C ASP A 84 -0.91 7.05 5.13
N TYR A 85 0.30 7.14 4.59
CA TYR A 85 1.26 8.14 5.00
C TYR A 85 0.72 9.56 4.83
N LEU A 86 0.17 9.86 3.65
CA LEU A 86 -0.34 11.20 3.36
C LEU A 86 -1.56 11.56 4.21
N LEU A 87 -2.41 10.59 4.52
CA LEU A 87 -3.63 10.85 5.28
C LEU A 87 -3.40 10.95 6.79
N THR A 88 -2.24 10.54 7.28
CA THR A 88 -1.93 10.61 8.71
C THR A 88 -1.01 11.75 9.08
N ILE A 89 -0.43 12.41 8.11
CA ILE A 89 0.37 13.61 8.37
C ILE A 89 -0.50 14.85 8.26
#